data_9ebd40dbf39fd6872d335fa526fb5e7c
#
_entry.id   9ebd40dbf39fd6872d335fa526fb5e7c
#
_cell.length_a   1.000
_cell.length_b   1.000
_cell.length_c   1.000
_cell.angle_alpha   90.00
_cell.angle_beta   90.00
_cell.angle_gamma   90.00
#
_symmetry.space_group_name_H-M   'P 1'
#
loop_
_entity.id
_entity.type
_entity.pdbx_description
1 polymer ?
#
loop_
_entity_poly.entity_id
_entity_poly.type
_entity_poly.pdbx_seq_one_letter_code
_entity_poly.pdbx_strand_id
1 'polypeptide(L)'
;MVGHAWPCHEPAPIWFRSLVFLGAVYAAAFSFRLVAYLALCLRRPTDLRRRYGTWAIITGPTSGIGRSTAMELARRGLNLVLVGRNADYLRETSDAIRSRHGVETKTVLFDLSLVGTAQGDKAMRRLRDAVAGLDVGVLVNNAGVERPYATYLHDVDVEVWVRMISVNLWAVTEVTAAVVPGMVARGRGAVVNIGSAASEAVPSFPPSTMYAATKRYVAHFSRSLHVEYKGKGIDVQCQAPFFVATRMVIGIKPLSWLAPFVLTADAYARAAARWIGHSPLCFPTVRHQLLWCITTIVPDAALEWLLVHLMPMAEGGLPE
;
A
#
# COMPACT_ATOMS: atom_id res chain seq x y z
N MET A 1 -1.47 -56.14 -50.08
CA MET A 1 -1.71 -54.73 -49.68
C MET A 1 -2.35 -54.79 -48.30
N VAL A 2 -1.55 -54.47 -47.23
CA VAL A 2 -2.08 -54.48 -45.88
C VAL A 2 -2.42 -53.02 -45.57
N GLY A 3 -3.70 -52.67 -45.47
CA GLY A 3 -4.19 -51.37 -45.10
C GLY A 3 -3.96 -51.15 -43.62
N HIS A 4 -3.06 -50.25 -43.29
CA HIS A 4 -2.94 -49.71 -41.95
C HIS A 4 -4.18 -48.84 -41.65
N ALA A 5 -5.16 -49.44 -40.97
CA ALA A 5 -6.23 -48.65 -40.33
C ALA A 5 -5.60 -47.85 -39.18
N TRP A 6 -5.69 -46.54 -39.23
CA TRP A 6 -5.35 -45.67 -38.12
C TRP A 6 -6.29 -45.97 -36.95
N PRO A 7 -5.79 -46.12 -35.71
CA PRO A 7 -6.67 -46.41 -34.59
C PRO A 7 -7.67 -45.27 -34.44
N CYS A 8 -8.96 -45.59 -34.40
CA CYS A 8 -10.03 -44.68 -34.05
C CYS A 8 -9.67 -44.05 -32.69
N HIS A 9 -9.52 -42.72 -32.65
CA HIS A 9 -9.28 -41.97 -31.40
C HIS A 9 -10.48 -42.23 -30.48
N GLU A 10 -10.28 -43.06 -29.45
CA GLU A 10 -11.25 -43.13 -28.37
C GLU A 10 -11.38 -41.71 -27.76
N PRO A 11 -12.61 -41.26 -27.54
CA PRO A 11 -12.81 -39.93 -26.98
C PRO A 11 -12.17 -39.86 -25.58
N ALA A 12 -11.33 -38.87 -25.38
CA ALA A 12 -10.61 -38.68 -24.10
C ALA A 12 -11.56 -38.82 -22.90
N PRO A 13 -11.15 -39.46 -21.80
CA PRO A 13 -11.96 -39.70 -20.61
C PRO A 13 -12.61 -38.40 -20.09
N ILE A 14 -13.80 -38.51 -19.53
CA ILE A 14 -14.55 -37.34 -19.01
C ILE A 14 -13.73 -36.53 -18.04
N TRP A 15 -12.99 -37.18 -17.11
CA TRP A 15 -12.14 -36.50 -16.17
C TRP A 15 -11.06 -35.66 -16.87
N PHE A 16 -10.46 -36.15 -17.96
CA PHE A 16 -9.44 -35.40 -18.71
C PHE A 16 -10.03 -34.16 -19.38
N ARG A 17 -11.21 -34.30 -20.01
CA ARG A 17 -11.96 -33.20 -20.63
C ARG A 17 -12.32 -32.13 -19.57
N SER A 18 -12.76 -32.58 -18.39
CA SER A 18 -13.07 -31.69 -17.26
C SER A 18 -11.84 -30.90 -16.78
N LEU A 19 -10.68 -31.56 -16.67
CA LEU A 19 -9.42 -30.90 -16.31
C LEU A 19 -9.00 -29.90 -17.38
N VAL A 20 -9.07 -30.22 -18.64
CA VAL A 20 -8.75 -29.32 -19.75
C VAL A 20 -9.71 -28.13 -19.77
N PHE A 21 -10.99 -28.35 -19.55
CA PHE A 21 -11.99 -27.27 -19.48
C PHE A 21 -11.71 -26.35 -18.30
N LEU A 22 -11.47 -26.88 -17.09
CA LEU A 22 -11.12 -26.09 -15.90
C LEU A 22 -9.81 -25.30 -16.11
N GLY A 23 -8.80 -25.93 -16.71
CA GLY A 23 -7.56 -25.26 -17.06
C GLY A 23 -7.75 -24.12 -18.06
N ALA A 24 -8.59 -24.33 -19.08
CA ALA A 24 -8.92 -23.28 -20.05
C ALA A 24 -9.67 -22.11 -19.43
N VAL A 25 -10.65 -22.39 -18.56
CA VAL A 25 -11.38 -21.34 -17.81
C VAL A 25 -10.43 -20.54 -16.91
N TYR A 26 -9.53 -21.21 -16.21
CA TYR A 26 -8.53 -20.57 -15.38
C TYR A 26 -7.58 -19.69 -16.20
N ALA A 27 -7.05 -20.22 -17.31
CA ALA A 27 -6.18 -19.49 -18.22
C ALA A 27 -6.87 -18.25 -18.83
N ALA A 28 -8.15 -18.40 -19.22
CA ALA A 28 -8.94 -17.29 -19.74
C ALA A 28 -9.17 -16.19 -18.67
N ALA A 29 -9.51 -16.58 -17.44
CA ALA A 29 -9.69 -15.66 -16.33
C ALA A 29 -8.37 -14.91 -15.98
N PHE A 30 -7.25 -15.63 -15.98
CA PHE A 30 -5.92 -15.03 -15.77
C PHE A 30 -5.57 -14.05 -16.89
N SER A 31 -5.75 -14.45 -18.14
CA SER A 31 -5.49 -13.60 -19.31
C SER A 31 -6.35 -12.34 -19.30
N PHE A 32 -7.63 -12.47 -18.96
CA PHE A 32 -8.53 -11.32 -18.82
C PHE A 32 -8.06 -10.35 -17.73
N ARG A 33 -7.66 -10.87 -16.56
CA ARG A 33 -7.10 -10.03 -15.47
C ARG A 33 -5.82 -9.31 -15.89
N LEU A 34 -4.93 -10.01 -16.60
CA LEU A 34 -3.68 -9.42 -17.11
C LEU A 34 -3.96 -8.33 -18.15
N VAL A 35 -4.85 -8.58 -19.12
CA VAL A 35 -5.22 -7.58 -20.13
C VAL A 35 -5.89 -6.36 -19.47
N ALA A 36 -6.81 -6.57 -18.54
CA ALA A 36 -7.44 -5.50 -17.79
C ALA A 36 -6.41 -4.66 -17.00
N TYR A 37 -5.44 -5.32 -16.36
CA TYR A 37 -4.34 -4.64 -15.67
C TYR A 37 -3.46 -3.84 -16.64
N LEU A 38 -3.06 -4.42 -17.77
CA LEU A 38 -2.25 -3.72 -18.78
C LEU A 38 -3.02 -2.53 -19.37
N ALA A 39 -4.31 -2.67 -19.62
CA ALA A 39 -5.17 -1.57 -20.06
C ALA A 39 -5.20 -0.43 -19.03
N LEU A 40 -5.24 -0.77 -17.72
CA LEU A 40 -5.13 0.23 -16.65
C LEU A 40 -3.75 0.93 -16.64
N CYS A 41 -2.66 0.19 -16.89
CA CYS A 41 -1.32 0.76 -16.97
C CYS A 41 -1.14 1.73 -18.15
N LEU A 42 -1.85 1.48 -19.26
CA LEU A 42 -1.80 2.30 -20.47
C LEU A 42 -2.74 3.52 -20.43
N ARG A 43 -3.61 3.62 -19.43
CA ARG A 43 -4.55 4.75 -19.30
C ARG A 43 -3.80 6.06 -19.09
N ARG A 44 -4.37 7.15 -19.61
CA ARG A 44 -3.90 8.49 -19.29
C ARG A 44 -4.05 8.73 -17.78
N PRO A 45 -3.05 9.32 -17.13
CA PRO A 45 -3.13 9.66 -15.71
C PRO A 45 -4.35 10.57 -15.45
N THR A 46 -5.11 10.25 -14.40
CA THR A 46 -6.21 11.10 -13.95
C THR A 46 -5.65 12.43 -13.43
N ASP A 47 -6.25 13.53 -13.83
CA ASP A 47 -6.01 14.82 -13.19
C ASP A 47 -6.65 14.80 -11.79
N LEU A 48 -5.81 14.57 -10.77
CA LEU A 48 -6.26 14.44 -9.39
C LEU A 48 -6.83 15.75 -8.84
N ARG A 49 -6.24 16.88 -9.24
CA ARG A 49 -6.67 18.20 -8.79
C ARG A 49 -8.09 18.52 -9.28
N ARG A 50 -8.34 18.26 -10.55
CA ARG A 50 -9.66 18.48 -11.15
C ARG A 50 -10.72 17.50 -10.62
N ARG A 51 -10.31 16.23 -10.42
CA ARG A 51 -11.25 15.17 -10.02
C ARG A 51 -11.64 15.25 -8.55
N TYR A 52 -10.65 15.48 -7.65
CA TYR A 52 -10.85 15.33 -6.22
C TYR A 52 -10.77 16.65 -5.44
N GLY A 53 -9.88 17.57 -5.82
CA GLY A 53 -9.66 18.82 -5.11
C GLY A 53 -8.20 19.27 -5.14
N THR A 54 -7.97 20.47 -4.67
CA THR A 54 -6.71 21.19 -4.85
C THR A 54 -5.65 20.85 -3.80
N TRP A 55 -6.03 20.23 -2.66
CA TRP A 55 -5.13 19.89 -1.55
C TRP A 55 -5.04 18.38 -1.34
N ALA A 56 -3.85 17.93 -0.99
CA ALA A 56 -3.61 16.58 -0.50
C ALA A 56 -3.00 16.60 0.90
N ILE A 57 -3.43 15.66 1.76
CA ILE A 57 -2.84 15.40 3.08
C ILE A 57 -1.97 14.17 2.96
N ILE A 58 -0.75 14.19 3.54
CA ILE A 58 0.15 13.04 3.55
C ILE A 58 0.71 12.85 4.95
N THR A 59 0.54 11.66 5.50
CA THR A 59 1.18 11.28 6.77
C THR A 59 2.54 10.63 6.52
N GLY A 60 3.56 10.98 7.33
CA GLY A 60 4.92 10.48 7.17
C GLY A 60 5.62 10.93 5.88
N PRO A 61 5.57 12.23 5.50
CA PRO A 61 6.08 12.72 4.21
C PRO A 61 7.58 12.98 4.19
N THR A 62 8.32 12.65 5.26
CA THR A 62 9.72 13.09 5.44
C THR A 62 10.75 12.11 4.89
N SER A 63 10.35 10.92 4.49
CA SER A 63 11.26 9.91 3.92
C SER A 63 10.52 8.86 3.09
N GLY A 64 11.27 8.05 2.34
CA GLY A 64 10.78 6.87 1.63
C GLY A 64 9.57 7.14 0.72
N ILE A 65 8.61 6.24 0.76
CA ILE A 65 7.38 6.32 -0.07
C ILE A 65 6.63 7.63 0.17
N GLY A 66 6.51 8.07 1.43
CA GLY A 66 5.76 9.29 1.78
C GLY A 66 6.37 10.54 1.16
N ARG A 67 7.71 10.71 1.23
CA ARG A 67 8.41 11.85 0.62
C ARG A 67 8.27 11.84 -0.90
N SER A 68 8.49 10.69 -1.51
CA SER A 68 8.35 10.54 -2.97
C SER A 68 6.91 10.76 -3.44
N THR A 69 5.91 10.31 -2.66
CA THR A 69 4.49 10.57 -2.95
C THR A 69 4.15 12.06 -2.81
N ALA A 70 4.67 12.74 -1.78
CA ALA A 70 4.50 14.19 -1.62
C ALA A 70 5.06 14.95 -2.82
N MET A 71 6.28 14.65 -3.24
CA MET A 71 6.89 15.22 -4.44
C MET A 71 6.07 14.96 -5.71
N GLU A 72 5.58 13.74 -5.90
CA GLU A 72 4.80 13.38 -7.09
C GLU A 72 3.43 14.08 -7.12
N LEU A 73 2.74 14.20 -5.97
CA LEU A 73 1.47 14.94 -5.91
C LEU A 73 1.68 16.44 -6.12
N ALA A 74 2.76 17.02 -5.57
CA ALA A 74 3.16 18.40 -5.86
C ALA A 74 3.47 18.62 -7.34
N ARG A 75 4.21 17.70 -7.98
CA ARG A 75 4.48 17.72 -9.43
C ARG A 75 3.20 17.70 -10.27
N ARG A 76 2.12 17.11 -9.74
CA ARG A 76 0.77 17.12 -10.35
C ARG A 76 -0.05 18.36 -10.00
N GLY A 77 0.54 19.34 -9.33
CA GLY A 77 -0.06 20.63 -9.02
C GLY A 77 -0.99 20.64 -7.80
N LEU A 78 -0.93 19.63 -6.91
CA LEU A 78 -1.65 19.67 -5.65
C LEU A 78 -0.85 20.43 -4.59
N ASN A 79 -1.55 21.26 -3.82
CA ASN A 79 -1.06 21.82 -2.57
C ASN A 79 -1.03 20.74 -1.48
N LEU A 80 -0.13 20.83 -0.51
CA LEU A 80 0.10 19.73 0.41
C LEU A 80 -0.02 20.14 1.88
N VAL A 81 -0.68 19.28 2.67
CA VAL A 81 -0.60 19.27 4.13
C VAL A 81 0.29 18.10 4.55
N LEU A 82 1.45 18.41 5.11
CA LEU A 82 2.48 17.45 5.49
C LEU A 82 2.38 17.17 6.99
N VAL A 83 2.02 15.93 7.35
CA VAL A 83 1.79 15.50 8.73
C VAL A 83 2.92 14.58 9.19
N GLY A 84 3.63 14.94 10.25
CA GLY A 84 4.75 14.14 10.76
C GLY A 84 5.25 14.57 12.13
N ARG A 85 6.16 13.81 12.72
CA ARG A 85 6.60 13.99 14.11
C ARG A 85 7.87 14.85 14.30
N ASN A 86 8.60 15.14 13.24
CA ASN A 86 9.83 15.94 13.30
C ASN A 86 9.64 17.24 12.51
N ALA A 87 9.72 18.37 13.22
CA ALA A 87 9.47 19.70 12.65
C ALA A 87 10.52 20.09 11.58
N ASP A 88 11.79 19.74 11.80
CA ASP A 88 12.88 20.12 10.90
C ASP A 88 12.79 19.36 9.58
N TYR A 89 12.55 18.04 9.62
CA TYR A 89 12.33 17.24 8.42
C TYR A 89 11.04 17.64 7.67
N LEU A 90 9.99 18.07 8.39
CA LEU A 90 8.80 18.61 7.75
C LEU A 90 9.10 19.91 7.02
N ARG A 91 9.88 20.82 7.64
CA ARG A 91 10.30 22.08 7.04
C ARG A 91 11.15 21.83 5.81
N GLU A 92 12.20 21.00 5.92
CA GLU A 92 13.06 20.61 4.78
C GLU A 92 12.24 20.08 3.61
N THR A 93 11.31 19.15 3.88
CA THR A 93 10.45 18.56 2.83
C THR A 93 9.52 19.61 2.23
N SER A 94 8.94 20.48 3.05
CA SER A 94 8.08 21.59 2.62
C SER A 94 8.83 22.56 1.70
N ASP A 95 10.04 22.98 2.10
CA ASP A 95 10.86 23.91 1.32
C ASP A 95 11.31 23.30 0.00
N ALA A 96 11.72 22.03 0.00
CA ALA A 96 12.05 21.29 -1.21
C ALA A 96 10.87 21.17 -2.19
N ILE A 97 9.64 20.98 -1.67
CA ILE A 97 8.43 20.92 -2.50
C ILE A 97 8.10 22.28 -3.08
N ARG A 98 8.10 23.33 -2.26
CA ARG A 98 7.79 24.70 -2.71
C ARG A 98 8.77 25.20 -3.75
N SER A 99 10.08 25.01 -3.51
CA SER A 99 11.12 25.45 -4.44
C SER A 99 11.08 24.71 -5.77
N ARG A 100 10.73 23.41 -5.77
CA ARG A 100 10.75 22.58 -6.97
C ARG A 100 9.47 22.64 -7.80
N HIS A 101 8.33 22.81 -7.15
CA HIS A 101 7.02 22.67 -7.80
C HIS A 101 6.12 23.90 -7.70
N GLY A 102 6.48 24.91 -6.90
CA GLY A 102 5.72 26.16 -6.79
C GLY A 102 4.32 26.00 -6.15
N VAL A 103 4.05 24.89 -5.44
CA VAL A 103 2.77 24.65 -4.78
C VAL A 103 2.81 25.10 -3.32
N GLU A 104 1.63 25.37 -2.76
CA GLU A 104 1.50 25.70 -1.34
C GLU A 104 1.68 24.47 -0.47
N THR A 105 2.29 24.68 0.71
CA THR A 105 2.46 23.63 1.71
C THR A 105 2.11 24.14 3.10
N LYS A 106 1.44 23.28 3.89
CA LYS A 106 1.24 23.44 5.34
C LYS A 106 1.89 22.27 6.06
N THR A 107 2.49 22.51 7.22
CA THR A 107 3.07 21.44 8.05
C THR A 107 2.27 21.30 9.34
N VAL A 108 2.00 20.07 9.75
CA VAL A 108 1.32 19.73 10.99
C VAL A 108 2.21 18.79 11.80
N LEU A 109 2.72 19.30 12.92
CA LEU A 109 3.50 18.48 13.85
C LEU A 109 2.58 17.53 14.62
N PHE A 110 2.67 16.25 14.30
CA PHE A 110 1.88 15.20 14.91
C PHE A 110 2.68 13.89 15.01
N ASP A 111 2.99 13.47 16.22
CA ASP A 111 3.45 12.10 16.46
C ASP A 111 2.23 11.18 16.53
N LEU A 112 2.05 10.40 15.47
CA LEU A 112 0.92 9.50 15.30
C LEU A 112 0.93 8.30 16.29
N SER A 113 2.03 8.08 17.01
CA SER A 113 2.05 7.09 18.09
C SER A 113 1.30 7.53 19.34
N LEU A 114 0.98 8.83 19.43
CA LEU A 114 0.26 9.43 20.56
C LEU A 114 -1.26 9.54 20.34
N VAL A 115 -1.76 8.96 19.27
CA VAL A 115 -3.20 8.88 18.98
C VAL A 115 -3.93 8.21 20.15
N GLY A 116 -5.07 8.78 20.55
CA GLY A 116 -5.83 8.32 21.72
C GLY A 116 -5.31 8.83 23.07
N THR A 117 -4.32 9.74 23.05
CA THR A 117 -3.85 10.45 24.25
C THR A 117 -4.23 11.94 24.19
N ALA A 118 -4.24 12.61 25.34
CA ALA A 118 -4.50 14.07 25.40
C ALA A 118 -3.56 14.89 24.50
N GLN A 119 -2.31 14.44 24.31
CA GLN A 119 -1.36 15.06 23.40
C GLN A 119 -1.72 14.79 21.93
N GLY A 120 -2.13 13.57 21.62
CA GLY A 120 -2.64 13.18 20.29
C GLY A 120 -3.91 13.96 19.93
N ASP A 121 -4.83 14.15 20.87
CA ASP A 121 -6.05 14.94 20.65
C ASP A 121 -5.75 16.40 20.32
N LYS A 122 -4.74 17.00 21.00
CA LYS A 122 -4.28 18.36 20.66
C LYS A 122 -3.70 18.42 19.24
N ALA A 123 -2.94 17.41 18.85
CA ALA A 123 -2.37 17.34 17.50
C ALA A 123 -3.45 17.08 16.43
N MET A 124 -4.46 16.27 16.73
CA MET A 124 -5.60 16.04 15.86
C MET A 124 -6.44 17.31 15.68
N ARG A 125 -6.64 18.11 16.73
CA ARG A 125 -7.29 19.42 16.60
C ARG A 125 -6.50 20.33 15.67
N ARG A 126 -5.16 20.44 15.84
CA ARG A 126 -4.30 21.21 14.93
C ARG A 126 -4.41 20.74 13.48
N LEU A 127 -4.53 19.42 13.25
CA LEU A 127 -4.75 18.90 11.90
C LEU A 127 -6.09 19.38 11.35
N ARG A 128 -7.19 19.26 12.11
CA ARG A 128 -8.53 19.73 11.70
C ARG A 128 -8.53 21.24 11.40
N ASP A 129 -7.90 22.04 12.25
CA ASP A 129 -7.78 23.48 12.05
C ASP A 129 -6.95 23.82 10.80
N ALA A 130 -5.84 23.12 10.58
CA ALA A 130 -4.98 23.33 9.41
C ALA A 130 -5.67 23.03 8.08
N VAL A 131 -6.64 22.08 8.07
CA VAL A 131 -7.39 21.70 6.86
C VAL A 131 -8.76 22.36 6.76
N ALA A 132 -9.18 23.10 7.79
CA ALA A 132 -10.45 23.82 7.77
C ALA A 132 -10.51 24.80 6.58
N GLY A 133 -11.60 24.75 5.81
CA GLY A 133 -11.80 25.58 4.61
C GLY A 133 -10.97 25.18 3.39
N LEU A 134 -10.10 24.14 3.47
CA LEU A 134 -9.34 23.67 2.33
C LEU A 134 -10.18 22.69 1.48
N ASP A 135 -9.99 22.74 0.16
CA ASP A 135 -10.52 21.76 -0.78
C ASP A 135 -9.62 20.49 -0.78
N VAL A 136 -9.69 19.73 0.34
CA VAL A 136 -8.89 18.52 0.52
C VAL A 136 -9.45 17.39 -0.34
N GLY A 137 -8.80 17.12 -1.46
CA GLY A 137 -9.22 16.11 -2.42
C GLY A 137 -8.60 14.74 -2.21
N VAL A 138 -7.36 14.68 -1.67
CA VAL A 138 -6.63 13.42 -1.50
C VAL A 138 -6.10 13.31 -0.07
N LEU A 139 -6.32 12.14 0.55
CA LEU A 139 -5.66 11.76 1.81
C LEU A 139 -4.75 10.56 1.53
N VAL A 140 -3.47 10.66 1.89
CA VAL A 140 -2.52 9.54 1.84
C VAL A 140 -2.09 9.17 3.26
N ASN A 141 -2.64 8.09 3.79
CA ASN A 141 -2.20 7.47 5.03
C ASN A 141 -0.98 6.58 4.71
N ASN A 142 0.20 7.19 4.81
CA ASN A 142 1.46 6.51 4.50
C ASN A 142 2.30 6.24 5.74
N ALA A 143 2.18 7.01 6.80
CA ALA A 143 2.92 6.78 8.03
C ALA A 143 2.77 5.32 8.48
N GLY A 144 3.88 4.71 8.83
CA GLY A 144 3.91 3.33 9.30
C GLY A 144 5.25 3.05 9.98
N VAL A 145 5.24 2.11 10.89
CA VAL A 145 6.41 1.61 11.59
C VAL A 145 6.48 0.10 11.51
N GLU A 146 7.69 -0.41 11.41
CA GLU A 146 8.03 -1.82 11.44
C GLU A 146 9.32 -1.97 12.24
N ARG A 147 9.60 -3.18 12.72
CA ARG A 147 10.89 -3.49 13.30
C ARG A 147 11.91 -3.83 12.23
N PRO A 148 13.18 -3.45 12.42
CA PRO A 148 14.22 -3.71 11.42
C PRO A 148 14.65 -5.19 11.32
N TYR A 149 14.28 -6.03 12.29
CA TYR A 149 14.70 -7.43 12.36
C TYR A 149 13.53 -8.37 12.62
N ALA A 150 13.60 -9.57 12.03
CA ALA A 150 12.71 -10.69 12.33
C ALA A 150 13.02 -11.23 13.73
N THR A 151 12.07 -11.12 14.66
CA THR A 151 12.21 -11.59 16.04
C THR A 151 10.93 -12.27 16.50
N TYR A 152 11.05 -13.19 17.46
CA TYR A 152 9.87 -13.80 18.06
C TYR A 152 9.02 -12.78 18.81
N LEU A 153 7.73 -13.04 18.86
CA LEU A 153 6.76 -12.13 19.48
C LEU A 153 7.07 -11.86 20.95
N HIS A 154 7.53 -12.90 21.68
CA HIS A 154 7.83 -12.84 23.11
C HIS A 154 9.15 -12.17 23.47
N ASP A 155 10.02 -11.95 22.48
CA ASP A 155 11.34 -11.28 22.68
C ASP A 155 11.26 -9.76 22.58
N VAL A 156 10.05 -9.20 22.53
CA VAL A 156 9.83 -7.80 22.25
C VAL A 156 8.95 -7.15 23.29
N ASP A 157 9.37 -6.00 23.80
CA ASP A 157 8.56 -5.23 24.74
C ASP A 157 7.21 -4.86 24.16
N VAL A 158 6.19 -4.99 24.99
CA VAL A 158 4.80 -4.72 24.59
C VAL A 158 4.59 -3.30 24.09
N GLU A 159 5.35 -2.32 24.58
CA GLU A 159 5.31 -0.92 24.16
C GLU A 159 5.63 -0.75 22.67
N VAL A 160 6.50 -1.59 22.13
CA VAL A 160 6.82 -1.59 20.68
C VAL A 160 5.59 -1.99 19.88
N TRP A 161 4.85 -2.99 20.37
CA TRP A 161 3.61 -3.43 19.73
C TRP A 161 2.50 -2.39 19.86
N VAL A 162 2.33 -1.80 21.04
CA VAL A 162 1.37 -0.71 21.28
C VAL A 162 1.65 0.45 20.31
N ARG A 163 2.91 0.86 20.18
CA ARG A 163 3.31 1.89 19.22
C ARG A 163 3.01 1.51 17.78
N MET A 164 3.28 0.26 17.39
CA MET A 164 3.01 -0.22 16.03
C MET A 164 1.50 -0.20 15.74
N ILE A 165 0.68 -0.66 16.67
CA ILE A 165 -0.78 -0.60 16.55
C ILE A 165 -1.26 0.84 16.46
N SER A 166 -0.75 1.72 17.32
CA SER A 166 -1.13 3.14 17.33
C SER A 166 -0.85 3.81 15.98
N VAL A 167 0.35 3.60 15.42
CA VAL A 167 0.72 4.25 14.15
C VAL A 167 0.09 3.58 12.94
N ASN A 168 0.15 2.24 12.85
CA ASN A 168 -0.22 1.53 11.63
C ASN A 168 -1.73 1.31 11.51
N LEU A 169 -2.46 1.31 12.62
CA LEU A 169 -3.90 1.01 12.65
C LEU A 169 -4.70 2.21 13.16
N TRP A 170 -4.47 2.63 14.41
CA TRP A 170 -5.32 3.62 15.07
C TRP A 170 -5.23 4.99 14.39
N ALA A 171 -4.01 5.46 14.11
CA ALA A 171 -3.81 6.74 13.41
C ALA A 171 -4.42 6.77 12.01
N VAL A 172 -4.34 5.66 11.26
CA VAL A 172 -4.99 5.55 9.94
C VAL A 172 -6.49 5.73 10.09
N THR A 173 -7.10 5.12 11.10
CA THR A 173 -8.53 5.22 11.37
C THR A 173 -8.93 6.65 11.74
N GLU A 174 -8.26 7.26 12.73
CA GLU A 174 -8.62 8.60 13.21
C GLU A 174 -8.39 9.70 12.19
N VAL A 175 -7.25 9.67 11.48
CA VAL A 175 -6.97 10.65 10.41
C VAL A 175 -8.00 10.53 9.30
N THR A 176 -8.37 9.31 8.92
CA THR A 176 -9.42 9.09 7.92
C THR A 176 -10.78 9.64 8.40
N ALA A 177 -11.16 9.32 9.63
CA ALA A 177 -12.41 9.81 10.24
C ALA A 177 -12.44 11.34 10.37
N ALA A 178 -11.30 11.98 10.58
CA ALA A 178 -11.20 13.44 10.66
C ALA A 178 -11.33 14.14 9.30
N VAL A 179 -10.92 13.49 8.21
CA VAL A 179 -10.83 14.11 6.86
C VAL A 179 -12.03 13.79 5.98
N VAL A 180 -12.54 12.55 6.04
CA VAL A 180 -13.63 12.07 5.17
C VAL A 180 -14.91 12.92 5.24
N PRO A 181 -15.37 13.43 6.40
CA PRO A 181 -16.57 14.27 6.43
C PRO A 181 -16.52 15.48 5.50
N GLY A 182 -15.37 16.15 5.40
CA GLY A 182 -15.17 17.25 4.47
C GLY A 182 -15.21 16.81 3.00
N MET A 183 -14.72 15.62 2.66
CA MET A 183 -14.83 15.06 1.32
C MET A 183 -16.29 14.70 0.98
N VAL A 184 -17.01 14.09 1.94
CA VAL A 184 -18.44 13.76 1.79
C VAL A 184 -19.28 15.02 1.52
N ALA A 185 -19.05 16.07 2.28
CA ALA A 185 -19.77 17.34 2.11
C ALA A 185 -19.57 17.94 0.70
N ARG A 186 -18.43 17.68 0.06
CA ARG A 186 -18.14 18.12 -1.31
C ARG A 186 -18.52 17.10 -2.40
N GLY A 187 -18.91 15.87 -2.00
CA GLY A 187 -19.25 14.79 -2.92
C GLY A 187 -18.07 14.27 -3.74
N ARG A 188 -16.82 14.50 -3.30
CA ARG A 188 -15.61 14.07 -3.99
C ARG A 188 -14.42 13.92 -3.05
N GLY A 189 -13.60 12.91 -3.29
CA GLY A 189 -12.38 12.68 -2.53
C GLY A 189 -11.72 11.34 -2.87
N ALA A 190 -10.47 11.20 -2.49
CA ALA A 190 -9.73 9.95 -2.57
C ALA A 190 -8.96 9.70 -1.27
N VAL A 191 -9.11 8.52 -0.69
CA VAL A 191 -8.33 8.04 0.46
C VAL A 191 -7.43 6.91 -0.01
N VAL A 192 -6.13 7.11 0.14
CA VAL A 192 -5.09 6.14 -0.20
C VAL A 192 -4.42 5.67 1.07
N ASN A 193 -4.56 4.41 1.39
CA ASN A 193 -3.90 3.79 2.54
C ASN A 193 -2.74 2.92 2.05
N ILE A 194 -1.54 3.13 2.60
CA ILE A 194 -0.37 2.31 2.25
C ILE A 194 -0.39 1.04 3.08
N GLY A 195 -0.78 -0.06 2.43
CA GLY A 195 -0.75 -1.42 2.94
C GLY A 195 0.64 -2.05 2.86
N SER A 196 0.66 -3.36 2.65
CA SER A 196 1.90 -4.13 2.41
C SER A 196 1.59 -5.44 1.71
N ALA A 197 2.50 -5.90 0.86
CA ALA A 197 2.46 -7.26 0.33
C ALA A 197 2.60 -8.33 1.43
N ALA A 198 3.23 -8.01 2.55
CA ALA A 198 3.32 -8.89 3.73
C ALA A 198 1.94 -9.32 4.28
N SER A 199 0.87 -8.59 3.94
CA SER A 199 -0.50 -8.92 4.35
C SER A 199 -1.39 -9.40 3.20
N GLU A 200 -1.07 -9.07 1.96
CA GLU A 200 -1.98 -9.28 0.83
C GLU A 200 -1.45 -10.27 -0.21
N ALA A 201 -0.17 -10.61 -0.15
CA ALA A 201 0.49 -11.49 -1.10
C ALA A 201 0.91 -12.84 -0.50
N VAL A 202 0.88 -12.98 0.81
CA VAL A 202 1.25 -14.20 1.52
C VAL A 202 0.24 -14.53 2.61
N PRO A 203 0.01 -15.81 2.94
CA PRO A 203 -0.98 -16.23 3.92
C PRO A 203 -0.59 -15.82 5.34
N SER A 204 0.69 -15.90 5.65
CA SER A 204 1.30 -15.51 6.93
C SER A 204 2.64 -14.80 6.68
N PHE A 205 3.12 -14.04 7.66
CA PHE A 205 4.41 -13.36 7.58
C PHE A 205 5.15 -13.49 8.92
N PRO A 206 5.72 -14.67 9.21
CA PRO A 206 6.39 -14.97 10.48
C PRO A 206 7.47 -13.97 10.89
N PRO A 207 8.31 -13.45 9.95
CA PRO A 207 9.36 -12.48 10.29
C PRO A 207 8.84 -11.19 10.94
N SER A 208 7.56 -10.85 10.74
CA SER A 208 6.97 -9.63 11.30
C SER A 208 5.44 -9.77 11.48
N THR A 209 5.02 -10.69 12.36
CA THR A 209 3.63 -11.05 12.61
C THR A 209 2.75 -9.84 12.92
N MET A 210 3.16 -8.98 13.86
CA MET A 210 2.38 -7.80 14.27
C MET A 210 2.26 -6.78 13.16
N TYR A 211 3.33 -6.55 12.39
CA TYR A 211 3.28 -5.67 11.24
C TYR A 211 2.30 -6.17 10.17
N ALA A 212 2.41 -7.44 9.78
CA ALA A 212 1.51 -8.04 8.80
C ALA A 212 0.04 -7.97 9.25
N ALA A 213 -0.24 -8.23 10.53
CA ALA A 213 -1.58 -8.11 11.09
C ALA A 213 -2.11 -6.66 11.00
N THR A 214 -1.30 -5.65 11.35
CA THR A 214 -1.70 -4.25 11.21
C THR A 214 -1.95 -3.85 9.74
N LYS A 215 -1.15 -4.35 8.81
CA LYS A 215 -1.33 -4.09 7.38
C LYS A 215 -2.53 -4.83 6.78
N ARG A 216 -2.88 -6.01 7.33
CA ARG A 216 -4.11 -6.72 6.98
C ARG A 216 -5.35 -5.93 7.41
N TYR A 217 -5.32 -5.35 8.61
CA TYR A 217 -6.35 -4.40 9.03
C TYR A 217 -6.52 -3.26 8.01
N VAL A 218 -5.42 -2.60 7.63
CA VAL A 218 -5.44 -1.48 6.67
C VAL A 218 -6.08 -1.88 5.34
N ALA A 219 -5.75 -3.07 4.83
CA ALA A 219 -6.30 -3.57 3.57
C ALA A 219 -7.82 -3.84 3.69
N HIS A 220 -8.24 -4.50 4.78
CA HIS A 220 -9.66 -4.80 5.01
C HIS A 220 -10.47 -3.51 5.26
N PHE A 221 -9.96 -2.61 6.09
CA PHE A 221 -10.53 -1.29 6.35
C PHE A 221 -10.75 -0.50 5.04
N SER A 222 -9.74 -0.49 4.17
CA SER A 222 -9.84 0.21 2.88
C SER A 222 -10.91 -0.38 1.97
N ARG A 223 -11.02 -1.72 1.92
CA ARG A 223 -12.05 -2.40 1.10
C ARG A 223 -13.46 -2.10 1.62
N SER A 224 -13.65 -2.13 2.94
CA SER A 224 -14.94 -1.83 3.57
C SER A 224 -15.36 -0.38 3.33
N LEU A 225 -14.45 0.58 3.57
CA LEU A 225 -14.70 1.98 3.30
C LEU A 225 -14.94 2.27 1.81
N HIS A 226 -14.28 1.54 0.89
CA HIS A 226 -14.55 1.68 -0.54
C HIS A 226 -16.03 1.41 -0.87
N VAL A 227 -16.59 0.35 -0.31
CA VAL A 227 -18.00 -0.01 -0.52
C VAL A 227 -18.91 1.02 0.15
N GLU A 228 -18.60 1.42 1.39
CA GLU A 228 -19.38 2.35 2.20
C GLU A 228 -19.49 3.75 1.55
N TYR A 229 -18.37 4.26 0.98
CA TYR A 229 -18.28 5.64 0.49
C TYR A 229 -18.36 5.77 -1.03
N LYS A 230 -18.40 4.69 -1.80
CA LYS A 230 -18.48 4.73 -3.27
C LYS A 230 -19.67 5.52 -3.76
N GLY A 231 -20.83 5.35 -3.14
CA GLY A 231 -22.05 6.09 -3.47
C GLY A 231 -22.02 7.57 -3.09
N LYS A 232 -21.01 8.01 -2.32
CA LYS A 232 -20.80 9.40 -1.88
C LYS A 232 -19.71 10.12 -2.68
N GLY A 233 -19.24 9.53 -3.78
CA GLY A 233 -18.22 10.11 -4.66
C GLY A 233 -16.81 10.06 -4.10
N ILE A 234 -16.54 9.15 -3.14
CA ILE A 234 -15.21 8.99 -2.52
C ILE A 234 -14.61 7.67 -2.92
N ASP A 235 -13.43 7.71 -3.52
CA ASP A 235 -12.63 6.55 -3.84
C ASP A 235 -11.72 6.20 -2.66
N VAL A 236 -11.82 4.97 -2.13
CA VAL A 236 -10.91 4.47 -1.08
C VAL A 236 -10.09 3.33 -1.63
N GLN A 237 -8.78 3.36 -1.39
CA GLN A 237 -7.83 2.43 -1.98
C GLN A 237 -6.74 2.02 -0.98
N CYS A 238 -6.44 0.72 -0.93
CA CYS A 238 -5.21 0.19 -0.34
C CYS A 238 -4.18 -0.05 -1.45
N GLN A 239 -3.01 0.55 -1.31
CA GLN A 239 -1.85 0.28 -2.16
C GLN A 239 -0.86 -0.58 -1.39
N ALA A 240 -0.59 -1.79 -1.88
CA ALA A 240 0.24 -2.80 -1.21
C ALA A 240 1.62 -2.91 -1.89
N PRO A 241 2.65 -2.18 -1.43
CA PRO A 241 4.00 -2.35 -1.93
C PRO A 241 4.60 -3.71 -1.51
N PHE A 242 5.39 -4.30 -2.41
CA PHE A 242 6.43 -5.26 -2.06
C PHE A 242 7.69 -4.50 -1.63
N PHE A 243 8.84 -4.85 -2.17
CA PHE A 243 10.12 -4.24 -1.78
C PHE A 243 10.31 -2.87 -2.43
N VAL A 244 10.35 -1.83 -1.60
CA VAL A 244 10.69 -0.47 -2.01
C VAL A 244 11.91 -0.03 -1.21
N ALA A 245 12.95 0.42 -1.89
CA ALA A 245 14.21 0.85 -1.28
C ALA A 245 13.97 2.09 -0.40
N THR A 246 13.76 1.85 0.88
CA THR A 246 13.51 2.84 1.93
C THR A 246 14.29 2.46 3.17
N ARG A 247 14.42 3.37 4.14
CA ARG A 247 15.08 3.08 5.42
C ARG A 247 14.48 1.88 6.15
N MET A 248 13.20 1.59 5.96
CA MET A 248 12.52 0.43 6.55
C MET A 248 13.04 -0.91 6.02
N VAL A 249 13.59 -0.94 4.80
CA VAL A 249 14.03 -2.18 4.10
C VAL A 249 15.56 -2.32 4.08
N ILE A 250 16.33 -1.31 4.51
CA ILE A 250 17.80 -1.32 4.44
C ILE A 250 18.42 -2.48 5.25
N GLY A 251 17.78 -2.93 6.33
CA GLY A 251 18.24 -4.10 7.13
C GLY A 251 17.89 -5.47 6.53
N ILE A 252 16.97 -5.50 5.57
CA ILE A 252 16.55 -6.74 4.92
C ILE A 252 17.37 -6.87 3.65
N LYS A 253 18.35 -7.79 3.63
CA LYS A 253 19.04 -8.15 2.38
C LYS A 253 18.05 -8.94 1.52
N PRO A 254 17.45 -8.34 0.47
CA PRO A 254 16.62 -9.13 -0.42
C PRO A 254 17.49 -10.21 -1.05
N LEU A 255 16.96 -11.41 -1.16
CA LEU A 255 17.58 -12.47 -1.92
C LEU A 255 17.99 -11.94 -3.31
N SER A 256 19.16 -12.30 -3.79
CA SER A 256 19.71 -11.76 -5.04
C SER A 256 18.74 -11.85 -6.23
N TRP A 257 17.91 -12.89 -6.28
CA TRP A 257 16.88 -13.07 -7.30
C TRP A 257 15.67 -12.12 -7.15
N LEU A 258 15.43 -11.53 -5.96
CA LEU A 258 14.41 -10.51 -5.74
C LEU A 258 14.88 -9.09 -6.09
N ALA A 259 16.17 -8.88 -6.29
CA ALA A 259 16.71 -7.57 -6.61
C ALA A 259 16.01 -6.85 -7.80
N PRO A 260 15.64 -7.54 -8.91
CA PRO A 260 14.89 -6.90 -10.00
C PRO A 260 13.52 -6.37 -9.60
N PHE A 261 12.94 -6.85 -8.50
CA PHE A 261 11.63 -6.44 -7.98
C PHE A 261 11.71 -5.33 -6.94
N VAL A 262 12.91 -4.97 -6.49
CA VAL A 262 13.11 -3.82 -5.59
C VAL A 262 12.97 -2.53 -6.41
N LEU A 263 12.11 -1.64 -5.97
CA LEU A 263 11.85 -0.36 -6.63
C LEU A 263 12.40 0.80 -5.82
N THR A 264 12.80 1.86 -6.51
CA THR A 264 13.04 3.15 -5.84
C THR A 264 11.70 3.73 -5.35
N ALA A 265 11.73 4.51 -4.26
CA ALA A 265 10.54 5.16 -3.74
C ALA A 265 9.90 6.09 -4.78
N ASP A 266 10.70 6.77 -5.60
CA ASP A 266 10.21 7.65 -6.66
C ASP A 266 9.52 6.88 -7.80
N ALA A 267 10.06 5.73 -8.21
CA ALA A 267 9.43 4.89 -9.24
C ALA A 267 8.09 4.35 -8.73
N TYR A 268 8.05 3.92 -7.45
CA TYR A 268 6.82 3.47 -6.81
C TYR A 268 5.79 4.61 -6.74
N ALA A 269 6.16 5.79 -6.24
CA ALA A 269 5.25 6.92 -6.08
C ALA A 269 4.63 7.40 -7.41
N ARG A 270 5.44 7.45 -8.50
CA ARG A 270 4.92 7.76 -9.84
C ARG A 270 3.88 6.77 -10.33
N ALA A 271 4.11 5.48 -10.11
CA ALA A 271 3.15 4.45 -10.46
C ALA A 271 1.91 4.53 -9.56
N ALA A 272 2.10 4.62 -8.25
CA ALA A 272 1.06 4.69 -7.22
C ALA A 272 0.07 5.82 -7.47
N ALA A 273 0.56 7.02 -7.82
CA ALA A 273 -0.28 8.17 -8.11
C ALA A 273 -1.16 8.00 -9.38
N ARG A 274 -0.79 7.12 -10.32
CA ARG A 274 -1.63 6.78 -11.49
C ARG A 274 -2.81 5.88 -11.13
N TRP A 275 -2.67 5.12 -10.04
CA TRP A 275 -3.69 4.17 -9.59
C TRP A 275 -4.76 4.78 -8.69
N ILE A 276 -4.59 6.02 -8.21
CA ILE A 276 -5.58 6.68 -7.36
C ILE A 276 -6.94 6.71 -8.06
N GLY A 277 -7.96 6.14 -7.39
CA GLY A 277 -9.34 6.09 -7.88
C GLY A 277 -9.68 4.92 -8.81
N HIS A 278 -8.87 3.85 -8.87
CA HIS A 278 -9.17 2.74 -9.79
C HIS A 278 -9.59 1.43 -9.11
N SER A 279 -8.90 0.97 -8.10
CA SER A 279 -9.19 -0.32 -7.47
C SER A 279 -9.09 -0.20 -5.95
N PRO A 280 -9.95 -0.87 -5.17
CA PRO A 280 -9.88 -0.83 -3.71
C PRO A 280 -8.60 -1.46 -3.14
N LEU A 281 -7.98 -2.37 -3.89
CA LEU A 281 -6.66 -2.92 -3.61
C LEU A 281 -5.85 -2.93 -4.89
N CYS A 282 -4.59 -2.49 -4.84
CA CYS A 282 -3.69 -2.59 -5.97
C CYS A 282 -2.22 -2.75 -5.57
N PHE A 283 -1.48 -3.36 -6.50
CA PHE A 283 -0.02 -3.39 -6.55
C PHE A 283 0.40 -2.47 -7.71
N PRO A 284 0.74 -1.20 -7.44
CA PRO A 284 0.75 -0.15 -8.48
C PRO A 284 1.75 -0.34 -9.62
N THR A 285 2.71 -1.25 -9.49
CA THR A 285 3.75 -1.46 -10.49
C THR A 285 3.65 -2.85 -11.11
N VAL A 286 4.03 -2.97 -12.39
CA VAL A 286 4.02 -4.25 -13.11
C VAL A 286 4.87 -5.31 -12.38
N ARG A 287 6.02 -4.91 -11.83
CA ARG A 287 6.90 -5.82 -11.08
C ARG A 287 6.21 -6.38 -9.83
N HIS A 288 5.56 -5.52 -9.05
CA HIS A 288 4.83 -5.94 -7.84
C HIS A 288 3.57 -6.74 -8.19
N GLN A 289 2.88 -6.37 -9.28
CA GLN A 289 1.74 -7.13 -9.77
C GLN A 289 2.14 -8.54 -10.20
N LEU A 290 3.29 -8.69 -10.87
CA LEU A 290 3.81 -9.99 -11.27
C LEU A 290 4.13 -10.87 -10.05
N LEU A 291 4.81 -10.31 -9.04
CA LEU A 291 5.06 -11.03 -7.78
C LEU A 291 3.76 -11.48 -7.12
N TRP A 292 2.77 -10.59 -7.06
CA TRP A 292 1.47 -10.94 -6.50
C TRP A 292 0.79 -12.07 -7.29
N CYS A 293 0.84 -12.05 -8.62
CA CYS A 293 0.32 -13.14 -9.44
C CYS A 293 1.04 -14.46 -9.15
N ILE A 294 2.37 -14.43 -8.97
CA ILE A 294 3.16 -15.62 -8.63
C ILE A 294 2.72 -16.15 -7.25
N THR A 295 2.64 -15.30 -6.25
CA THR A 295 2.25 -15.73 -4.89
C THR A 295 0.83 -16.29 -4.83
N THR A 296 -0.10 -15.85 -5.69
CA THR A 296 -1.47 -16.40 -5.73
C THR A 296 -1.56 -17.78 -6.37
N ILE A 297 -0.53 -18.25 -7.06
CA ILE A 297 -0.48 -19.57 -7.70
C ILE A 297 0.23 -20.59 -6.81
N VAL A 298 1.18 -20.14 -6.00
CA VAL A 298 1.96 -20.99 -5.10
C VAL A 298 1.08 -21.39 -3.91
N PRO A 299 1.02 -22.68 -3.53
CA PRO A 299 0.28 -23.12 -2.36
C PRO A 299 0.76 -22.44 -1.07
N ASP A 300 -0.17 -22.12 -0.17
CA ASP A 300 0.11 -21.42 1.09
C ASP A 300 1.22 -22.09 1.91
N ALA A 301 1.16 -23.42 2.07
CA ALA A 301 2.20 -24.18 2.79
C ALA A 301 3.61 -24.02 2.18
N ALA A 302 3.70 -23.89 0.85
CA ALA A 302 4.98 -23.67 0.19
C ALA A 302 5.50 -22.25 0.40
N LEU A 303 4.60 -21.25 0.41
CA LEU A 303 4.94 -19.85 0.73
C LEU A 303 5.40 -19.73 2.19
N GLU A 304 4.70 -20.36 3.11
CA GLU A 304 5.07 -20.37 4.54
C GLU A 304 6.43 -21.02 4.76
N TRP A 305 6.65 -22.20 4.16
CA TRP A 305 7.94 -22.88 4.20
C TRP A 305 9.07 -21.97 3.67
N LEU A 306 8.83 -21.34 2.51
CA LEU A 306 9.79 -20.43 1.89
C LEU A 306 10.12 -19.24 2.80
N LEU A 307 9.12 -18.61 3.40
CA LEU A 307 9.30 -17.45 4.28
C LEU A 307 10.12 -17.80 5.53
N VAL A 308 9.85 -18.95 6.15
CA VAL A 308 10.59 -19.42 7.34
C VAL A 308 12.05 -19.69 7.01
N HIS A 309 12.35 -20.30 5.84
CA HIS A 309 13.72 -20.69 5.48
C HIS A 309 14.52 -19.54 4.86
N LEU A 310 13.87 -18.61 4.17
CA LEU A 310 14.56 -17.48 3.52
C LEU A 310 14.69 -16.24 4.41
N MET A 311 13.86 -16.14 5.44
CA MET A 311 13.88 -15.03 6.40
C MET A 311 13.95 -15.59 7.84
N PRO A 312 15.08 -16.21 8.21
CA PRO A 312 15.20 -16.82 9.52
C PRO A 312 15.02 -15.77 10.63
N MET A 313 14.37 -16.20 11.72
CA MET A 313 14.24 -15.39 12.93
C MET A 313 15.63 -15.20 13.54
N ALA A 314 15.92 -13.98 14.01
CA ALA A 314 17.15 -13.73 14.75
C ALA A 314 17.07 -14.44 16.10
N GLU A 315 17.97 -15.39 16.35
CA GLU A 315 18.16 -15.98 17.66
C GLU A 315 19.00 -15.02 18.52
N GLY A 316 18.39 -14.51 19.58
CA GLY A 316 19.08 -13.77 20.65
C GLY A 316 19.45 -12.34 20.32
N GLY A 317 18.89 -11.41 21.13
CA GLY A 317 19.39 -10.08 21.43
C GLY A 317 19.72 -9.15 20.27
N LEU A 318 19.21 -7.94 20.34
CA LEU A 318 19.62 -6.82 19.50
C LEU A 318 21.15 -6.74 19.44
N PRO A 319 21.77 -6.54 18.28
CA PRO A 319 23.10 -5.97 18.24
C PRO A 319 23.04 -4.60 18.89
N GLU A 320 23.89 -4.37 19.90
CA GLU A 320 24.07 -3.12 20.64
C GLU A 320 24.32 -1.91 19.73
#